data_68ac7ceba73626e5d748c9fcb8e18334
#
_entry.id   68ac7ceba73626e5d748c9fcb8e18334
#
_cell.length_a   1.000
_cell.length_b   1.000
_cell.length_c   1.000
_cell.angle_alpha   90.00
_cell.angle_beta   90.00
_cell.angle_gamma   90.00
#
_symmetry.space_group_name_H-M   'P 1'
#
loop_
_entity.id
_entity.type
_entity.pdbx_description
1 polymer ?
#
loop_
_entity_poly.entity_id
_entity_poly.type
_entity_poly.pdbx_seq_one_letter_code
_entity_poly.pdbx_strand_id
1 'polypeptide(L)'
;MKLNDLATAIDGEALAGGNRPDVEIDYAFAADLLSDVLSLAEEEDRTTLVTGMINPQVMRVAEILGIAAVIVVRGKVPPASMVEYAEELGIPLLTTCKTMFETCGVMYADGVRPCRTKPVHETRDCP
;
A
#
# COMPACT_ATOMS: atom_id res chain seq x y z
N MET A 1 11.87 -3.46 -5.71
CA MET A 1 11.26 -4.15 -6.85
C MET A 1 10.37 -3.20 -7.61
N LYS A 2 10.23 -3.39 -8.89
CA LYS A 2 9.34 -2.54 -9.70
C LYS A 2 7.89 -2.91 -9.48
N LEU A 3 7.01 -1.90 -9.58
CA LEU A 3 5.57 -2.09 -9.37
C LEU A 3 4.98 -3.16 -10.31
N ASN A 4 5.42 -3.21 -11.56
CA ASN A 4 4.96 -4.25 -12.49
C ASN A 4 5.34 -5.65 -12.04
N ASP A 5 6.53 -5.82 -11.50
CA ASP A 5 6.98 -7.11 -10.98
C ASP A 5 6.19 -7.50 -9.73
N LEU A 6 5.92 -6.51 -8.88
CA LEU A 6 5.07 -6.71 -7.72
C LEU A 6 3.66 -7.14 -8.12
N ALA A 7 3.05 -6.44 -9.06
CA ALA A 7 1.72 -6.77 -9.56
C ALA A 7 1.66 -8.21 -10.09
N THR A 8 2.66 -8.62 -10.84
CA THR A 8 2.75 -10.00 -11.34
C THR A 8 2.88 -11.00 -10.20
N ALA A 9 3.73 -10.71 -9.22
CA ALA A 9 4.00 -11.63 -8.10
C ALA A 9 2.75 -11.90 -7.24
N ILE A 10 1.88 -10.90 -7.09
CA ILE A 10 0.65 -11.03 -6.29
C ILE A 10 -0.59 -11.34 -7.13
N ASP A 11 -0.44 -11.59 -8.41
CA ASP A 11 -1.57 -11.72 -9.36
C ASP A 11 -2.50 -10.51 -9.27
N GLY A 12 -1.92 -9.32 -9.21
CA GLY A 12 -2.63 -8.08 -9.01
C GLY A 12 -3.10 -7.45 -10.30
N GLU A 13 -4.11 -6.59 -10.17
CA GLU A 13 -4.67 -5.80 -11.24
C GLU A 13 -4.56 -4.32 -10.91
N ALA A 14 -4.05 -3.52 -11.83
CA ALA A 14 -3.98 -2.07 -11.68
C ALA A 14 -5.33 -1.46 -12.05
N LEU A 15 -5.94 -0.70 -11.14
CA LEU A 15 -7.23 -0.04 -11.35
C LEU A 15 -7.10 1.43 -11.69
N ALA A 16 -6.09 2.12 -11.19
CA ALA A 16 -5.95 3.56 -11.31
C ALA A 16 -4.53 4.01 -11.02
N GLY A 17 -4.29 5.33 -11.15
CA GLY A 17 -3.02 5.95 -10.81
C GLY A 17 -2.07 6.07 -11.98
N GLY A 18 -2.56 5.83 -13.18
CA GLY A 18 -1.78 5.94 -14.41
C GLY A 18 -0.88 4.73 -14.66
N ASN A 19 -0.27 4.72 -15.85
CA ASN A 19 0.67 3.67 -16.23
C ASN A 19 2.06 4.07 -15.74
N ARG A 20 2.48 3.52 -14.61
CA ARG A 20 3.76 3.85 -13.97
C ARG A 20 4.56 2.57 -13.68
N PRO A 21 4.99 1.86 -14.73
CA PRO A 21 5.68 0.58 -14.57
C PRO A 21 7.04 0.69 -13.89
N ASP A 22 7.65 1.86 -13.91
CA ASP A 22 8.97 2.16 -13.37
C ASP A 22 8.97 2.58 -11.90
N VAL A 23 7.80 2.65 -11.26
CA VAL A 23 7.71 2.95 -9.84
C VAL A 23 8.39 1.83 -9.05
N GLU A 24 9.29 2.22 -8.16
CA GLU A 24 10.03 1.28 -7.30
C GLU A 24 9.34 1.13 -5.95
N ILE A 25 9.28 -0.11 -5.48
CA ILE A 25 8.76 -0.45 -4.15
C ILE A 25 9.86 -1.16 -3.37
N ASP A 26 10.29 -0.58 -2.28
CA ASP A 26 11.31 -1.15 -1.39
C ASP A 26 10.72 -1.54 -0.04
N TYR A 27 9.65 -0.87 0.37
CA TYR A 27 9.07 -1.00 1.71
C TYR A 27 7.56 -1.20 1.64
N ALA A 28 7.00 -1.76 2.70
CA ALA A 28 5.57 -1.93 2.85
C ALA A 28 5.11 -1.66 4.27
N PHE A 29 3.91 -1.13 4.37
CA PHE A 29 3.16 -1.02 5.62
C PHE A 29 1.80 -1.69 5.38
N ALA A 30 1.44 -2.67 6.21
CA ALA A 30 0.19 -3.40 6.07
C ALA A 30 -0.72 -3.14 7.26
N ALA A 31 -1.89 -2.56 7.02
CA ALA A 31 -2.85 -2.25 8.07
C ALA A 31 -4.26 -2.06 7.52
N ASP A 32 -5.26 -2.36 8.35
CA ASP A 32 -6.68 -2.16 8.07
C ASP A 32 -7.27 -0.99 8.89
N LEU A 33 -6.44 -0.20 9.54
CA LEU A 33 -6.88 0.93 10.35
C LEU A 33 -6.10 2.19 9.95
N LEU A 34 -6.80 3.19 9.41
CA LEU A 34 -6.16 4.41 8.90
C LEU A 34 -5.43 5.19 10.00
N SER A 35 -5.96 5.19 11.22
CA SER A 35 -5.29 5.86 12.33
C SER A 35 -3.92 5.26 12.64
N ASP A 36 -3.77 3.95 12.49
CA ASP A 36 -2.47 3.30 12.64
C ASP A 36 -1.52 3.70 11.52
N VAL A 37 -2.00 3.76 10.28
CA VAL A 37 -1.17 4.18 9.16
C VAL A 37 -0.65 5.59 9.39
N LEU A 38 -1.53 6.53 9.75
CA LEU A 38 -1.16 7.93 9.98
C LEU A 38 -0.20 8.10 11.17
N SER A 39 -0.43 7.37 12.26
CA SER A 39 0.35 7.55 13.48
C SER A 39 1.64 6.74 13.53
N LEU A 40 1.71 5.62 12.82
CA LEU A 40 2.84 4.70 12.91
C LEU A 40 3.76 4.72 11.71
N ALA A 41 3.23 4.80 10.48
CA ALA A 41 4.06 4.75 9.29
C ALA A 41 4.88 6.04 9.16
N GLU A 42 6.20 5.91 9.04
CA GLU A 42 7.04 7.04 8.69
C GLU A 42 6.88 7.37 7.22
N GLU A 43 6.98 8.66 6.91
CA GLU A 43 7.02 9.14 5.55
C GLU A 43 8.33 8.66 4.92
N GLU A 44 8.22 7.76 3.96
CA GLU A 44 9.36 7.11 3.35
C GLU A 44 9.04 6.78 1.89
N ASP A 45 9.88 7.26 0.98
CA ASP A 45 9.75 6.99 -0.44
C ASP A 45 9.78 5.48 -0.71
N ARG A 46 9.11 5.07 -1.79
CA ARG A 46 9.08 3.67 -2.24
C ARG A 46 8.36 2.71 -1.29
N THR A 47 7.47 3.26 -0.47
CA THR A 47 6.61 2.46 0.42
C THR A 47 5.28 2.20 -0.24
N THR A 48 4.81 0.96 -0.20
CA THR A 48 3.43 0.62 -0.57
C THR A 48 2.60 0.37 0.67
N LEU A 49 1.34 0.78 0.62
CA LEU A 49 0.34 0.46 1.64
C LEU A 49 -0.43 -0.79 1.21
N VAL A 50 -0.46 -1.80 2.06
CA VAL A 50 -1.24 -3.03 1.85
C VAL A 50 -2.42 -2.98 2.81
N THR A 51 -3.64 -3.01 2.29
CA THR A 51 -4.83 -2.78 3.11
C THR A 51 -6.07 -3.50 2.54
N GLY A 52 -7.03 -3.76 3.40
CA GLY A 52 -8.37 -4.20 3.00
C GLY A 52 -9.39 -3.07 3.05
N MET A 53 -8.97 -1.85 3.36
CA MET A 53 -9.87 -0.69 3.38
C MET A 53 -10.14 -0.21 1.96
N ILE A 54 -11.41 0.10 1.67
CA ILE A 54 -11.87 0.48 0.33
C ILE A 54 -12.65 1.80 0.33
N ASN A 55 -12.13 2.81 0.99
CA ASN A 55 -12.76 4.14 0.99
C ASN A 55 -11.75 5.21 0.50
N PRO A 56 -12.24 6.37 0.02
CA PRO A 56 -11.34 7.40 -0.54
C PRO A 56 -10.32 7.94 0.45
N GLN A 57 -10.57 7.86 1.75
CA GLN A 57 -9.63 8.36 2.77
C GLN A 57 -8.31 7.59 2.74
N VAL A 58 -8.32 6.36 2.28
CA VAL A 58 -7.09 5.57 2.08
C VAL A 58 -6.15 6.32 1.13
N MET A 59 -6.67 6.84 0.04
CA MET A 59 -5.88 7.56 -0.94
C MET A 59 -5.39 8.91 -0.40
N ARG A 60 -6.19 9.57 0.44
CA ARG A 60 -5.79 10.81 1.11
C ARG A 60 -4.60 10.58 2.05
N VAL A 61 -4.65 9.51 2.83
CA VAL A 61 -3.55 9.14 3.73
C VAL A 61 -2.31 8.79 2.92
N ALA A 62 -2.48 8.06 1.83
CA ALA A 62 -1.38 7.72 0.93
C ALA A 62 -0.70 8.99 0.37
N GLU A 63 -1.49 9.99 -0.01
CA GLU A 63 -0.95 11.27 -0.46
C GLU A 63 -0.13 11.96 0.63
N ILE A 64 -0.68 12.06 1.84
CA ILE A 64 -0.02 12.72 2.97
C ILE A 64 1.32 12.08 3.30
N LEU A 65 1.40 10.75 3.24
CA LEU A 65 2.61 10.01 3.61
C LEU A 65 3.57 9.76 2.44
N GLY A 66 3.24 10.23 1.24
CA GLY A 66 4.09 9.98 0.07
C GLY A 66 4.14 8.51 -0.35
N ILE A 67 3.07 7.77 -0.10
CA ILE A 67 2.98 6.35 -0.46
C ILE A 67 3.08 6.19 -1.97
N ALA A 68 3.90 5.26 -2.42
CA ALA A 68 4.16 5.05 -3.84
C ALA A 68 3.07 4.26 -4.55
N ALA A 69 2.36 3.39 -3.84
CA ALA A 69 1.27 2.59 -4.38
C ALA A 69 0.39 2.06 -3.25
N VAL A 70 -0.87 1.78 -3.55
CA VAL A 70 -1.81 1.15 -2.61
C VAL A 70 -2.28 -0.17 -3.18
N ILE A 71 -2.23 -1.22 -2.38
CA ILE A 71 -2.69 -2.56 -2.74
C ILE A 71 -3.86 -2.93 -1.86
N VAL A 72 -5.02 -3.19 -2.49
CA VAL A 72 -6.22 -3.66 -1.81
C VAL A 72 -6.29 -5.17 -1.90
N VAL A 73 -6.39 -5.83 -0.76
CA VAL A 73 -6.33 -7.29 -0.66
C VAL A 73 -7.72 -7.94 -0.51
N ARG A 74 -7.75 -9.25 -0.53
CA ARG A 74 -8.94 -10.11 -0.29
C ARG A 74 -10.01 -9.99 -1.38
N GLY A 75 -9.64 -9.61 -2.60
CA GLY A 75 -10.59 -9.52 -3.69
C GLY A 75 -11.65 -8.44 -3.54
N LYS A 76 -11.44 -7.48 -2.64
CA LYS A 76 -12.38 -6.38 -2.46
C LYS A 76 -12.37 -5.45 -3.67
N VAL A 77 -13.53 -4.91 -3.98
CA VAL A 77 -13.71 -4.00 -5.11
C VAL A 77 -13.79 -2.57 -4.59
N PRO A 78 -12.76 -1.74 -4.82
CA PRO A 78 -12.82 -0.34 -4.42
C PRO A 78 -13.98 0.39 -5.11
N PRO A 79 -14.68 1.28 -4.38
CA PRO A 79 -15.74 2.08 -5.01
C PRO A 79 -15.18 3.06 -6.04
N ALA A 80 -16.03 3.49 -6.96
CA ALA A 80 -15.63 4.44 -8.01
C ALA A 80 -14.99 5.71 -7.44
N SER A 81 -15.48 6.19 -6.29
CA SER A 81 -14.91 7.37 -5.63
C SER A 81 -13.44 7.20 -5.24
N MET A 82 -13.06 6.01 -4.80
CA MET A 82 -11.67 5.71 -4.46
C MET A 82 -10.80 5.60 -5.71
N VAL A 83 -11.30 4.93 -6.74
CA VAL A 83 -10.60 4.76 -8.02
C VAL A 83 -10.36 6.12 -8.68
N GLU A 84 -11.39 6.96 -8.73
CA GLU A 84 -11.28 8.30 -9.30
C GLU A 84 -10.28 9.17 -8.55
N TYR A 85 -10.29 9.10 -7.22
CA TYR A 85 -9.37 9.87 -6.40
C TYR A 85 -7.92 9.40 -6.61
N ALA A 86 -7.68 8.10 -6.67
CA ALA A 86 -6.38 7.56 -7.00
C ALA A 86 -5.87 8.06 -8.36
N GLU A 87 -6.76 8.11 -9.34
CA GLU A 87 -6.45 8.63 -10.67
C GLU A 87 -6.07 10.11 -10.62
N GLU A 88 -6.83 10.93 -9.89
CA GLU A 88 -6.54 12.35 -9.70
C GLU A 88 -5.17 12.57 -9.05
N LEU A 89 -4.83 11.78 -8.05
CA LEU A 89 -3.57 11.90 -7.32
C LEU A 89 -2.38 11.30 -8.08
N GLY A 90 -2.64 10.47 -9.09
CA GLY A 90 -1.59 9.76 -9.79
C GLY A 90 -0.91 8.69 -8.95
N ILE A 91 -1.58 8.19 -7.92
CA ILE A 91 -1.06 7.12 -7.06
C ILE A 91 -1.61 5.78 -7.55
N PRO A 92 -0.74 4.84 -7.95
CA PRO A 92 -1.20 3.54 -8.41
C PRO A 92 -2.04 2.82 -7.36
N LEU A 93 -3.21 2.33 -7.78
CA LEU A 93 -4.13 1.55 -6.97
C LEU A 93 -4.27 0.18 -7.61
N LEU A 94 -3.85 -0.85 -6.88
CA LEU A 94 -3.91 -2.24 -7.32
C LEU A 94 -4.85 -3.04 -6.43
N THR A 95 -5.40 -4.12 -7.00
CA THR A 95 -6.17 -5.11 -6.22
C THR A 95 -5.57 -6.49 -6.43
N THR A 96 -5.74 -7.35 -5.43
CA THR A 96 -5.40 -8.76 -5.53
C THR A 96 -6.43 -9.61 -4.77
N CYS A 97 -6.67 -10.82 -5.25
CA CYS A 97 -7.52 -11.77 -4.54
C CYS A 97 -6.82 -12.42 -3.36
N LYS A 98 -5.52 -12.29 -3.25
CA LYS A 98 -4.75 -12.84 -2.12
C LYS A 98 -5.14 -12.13 -0.82
N THR A 99 -5.02 -12.86 0.29
CA THR A 99 -5.18 -12.27 1.62
C THR A 99 -4.03 -11.31 1.93
N MET A 100 -4.19 -10.52 2.97
CA MET A 100 -3.11 -9.65 3.44
C MET A 100 -1.86 -10.45 3.79
N PHE A 101 -2.03 -11.57 4.48
CA PHE A 101 -0.91 -12.43 4.86
C PHE A 101 -0.17 -12.97 3.64
N GLU A 102 -0.91 -13.50 2.65
CA GLU A 102 -0.29 -14.03 1.42
C GLU A 102 0.44 -12.93 0.65
N THR A 103 -0.21 -11.78 0.50
CA THR A 103 0.38 -10.63 -0.21
C THR A 103 1.68 -10.19 0.44
N CYS A 104 1.67 -10.01 1.75
CA CYS A 104 2.86 -9.63 2.50
C CYS A 104 3.95 -10.70 2.43
N GLY A 105 3.57 -11.96 2.49
CA GLY A 105 4.51 -13.08 2.38
C GLY A 105 5.23 -13.10 1.04
N VAL A 106 4.49 -12.93 -0.06
CA VAL A 106 5.06 -12.87 -1.40
C VAL A 106 6.02 -11.68 -1.52
N MET A 107 5.60 -10.51 -1.06
CA MET A 107 6.41 -9.30 -1.13
C MET A 107 7.70 -9.44 -0.31
N TYR A 108 7.60 -9.97 0.88
CA TYR A 108 8.76 -10.17 1.75
C TYR A 108 9.76 -11.17 1.14
N ALA A 109 9.26 -12.25 0.55
CA ALA A 109 10.09 -13.23 -0.14
C ALA A 109 10.83 -12.62 -1.33
N ASP A 110 10.23 -11.63 -1.99
CA ASP A 110 10.81 -10.94 -3.15
C ASP A 110 11.68 -9.73 -2.76
N GLY A 111 11.91 -9.51 -1.46
CA GLY A 111 12.87 -8.51 -1.01
C GLY A 111 12.27 -7.21 -0.46
N VAL A 112 10.95 -7.04 -0.46
CA VAL A 112 10.31 -5.88 0.15
C VAL A 112 10.45 -5.97 1.67
N ARG A 113 10.76 -4.85 2.31
CA ARG A 113 11.03 -4.81 3.75
C ARG A 113 10.03 -3.92 4.47
N PRO A 114 9.86 -4.08 5.79
CA PRO A 114 8.95 -3.22 6.56
C PRO A 114 9.38 -1.77 6.46
N CYS A 115 8.42 -0.86 6.28
CA CYS A 115 8.71 0.55 6.39
C CYS A 115 9.01 0.90 7.85
N ARG A 116 9.79 1.97 8.08
CA ARG A 116 10.06 2.42 9.43
C ARG A 116 8.79 2.94 10.09
N THR A 117 8.72 2.79 11.41
CA THR A 117 7.57 3.23 12.19
C THR A 117 7.98 4.33 13.16
N LYS A 118 7.02 5.24 13.41
CA LYS A 118 7.18 6.31 14.39
C LYS A 118 7.00 5.76 15.80
N PRO A 119 7.77 6.24 16.79
CA PRO A 119 7.51 5.88 18.18
C PRO A 119 6.18 6.47 18.64
N VAL A 120 5.40 5.69 19.39
CA VAL A 120 4.16 6.14 20.04
C VAL A 120 4.22 5.76 21.51
N HIS A 121 3.54 6.55 22.36
CA HIS A 121 3.65 6.42 23.81
C HIS A 121 3.09 5.11 24.36
N GLU A 122 2.12 4.52 23.69
CA GLU A 122 1.46 3.30 24.14
C GLU A 122 2.16 2.02 23.68
N THR A 123 3.21 2.14 22.89
CA THR A 123 3.97 0.96 22.47
C THR A 123 5.24 0.84 23.31
N ARG A 124 5.63 -0.40 23.57
CA ARG A 124 6.91 -0.63 24.21
C ARG A 124 8.03 -0.51 23.17
N ASP A 125 9.25 -0.29 23.64
CA ASP A 125 10.41 -0.33 22.77
C ASP A 125 10.61 -1.76 22.24
N CYS A 126 10.59 -1.88 20.94
CA CYS A 126 10.82 -3.15 20.25
C CYS A 126 12.14 -3.05 19.50
N PRO A 127 13.02 -4.05 19.64
CA PRO A 127 14.28 -4.08 18.88
C PRO A 127 14.04 -4.25 17.39
#